data_57b35140bcebccd47ffb1229540bda95
#
_entry.id   57b35140bcebccd47ffb1229540bda95
#
_cell.length_a   1.000
_cell.length_b   1.000
_cell.length_c   1.000
_cell.angle_alpha   90.00
_cell.angle_beta   90.00
_cell.angle_gamma   90.00
#
_symmetry.space_group_name_H-M   'P 1'
#
loop_
_entity.id
_entity.type
_entity.pdbx_description
1 polymer ?
#
loop_
_entity_poly.entity_id
_entity_poly.type
_entity_poly.pdbx_seq_one_letter_code
_entity_poly.pdbx_strand_id
1 'polypeptide(L)'
;LLISHSYAQSVNDYSAVIIPIKYDFLRQENQYRLNTLTKFNFTKAGFVAFYTKETIPEEYNNRCNLLRADVEKENGFLVTKLYVILKDCNDKIIFKSAVGKSKEKDYKLAYSEALNEAFQSVYDLKYKYSSVAAKTQPSLSQQTVITPAIVRTISTDITQTNVVNDSNLLYAQ
;
A
#
# COMPACT_ATOMS: atom_id res chain seq x y z
N LEU A 1 32.34 1.84 22.83
CA LEU A 1 31.04 1.18 22.93
C LEU A 1 30.11 1.85 21.93
N LEU A 2 29.85 1.24 20.75
CA LEU A 2 28.91 1.75 19.75
C LEU A 2 27.52 1.32 20.17
N ILE A 3 26.71 2.25 20.63
CA ILE A 3 25.28 2.02 20.90
C ILE A 3 24.54 2.15 19.56
N SER A 4 24.30 1.04 18.87
CA SER A 4 23.43 1.01 17.71
C SER A 4 21.98 1.19 18.18
N HIS A 5 21.40 2.34 17.90
CA HIS A 5 19.97 2.59 18.09
C HIS A 5 19.21 1.81 17.01
N SER A 6 18.66 0.66 17.40
CA SER A 6 17.72 -0.06 16.57
C SER A 6 16.37 0.66 16.64
N TYR A 7 16.02 1.43 15.63
CA TYR A 7 14.67 1.97 15.48
C TYR A 7 13.73 0.80 15.14
N ALA A 8 12.87 0.42 16.08
CA ALA A 8 11.77 -0.48 15.78
C ALA A 8 10.80 0.24 14.85
N GLN A 9 10.54 -0.35 13.68
CA GLN A 9 9.53 0.15 12.75
C GLN A 9 8.15 0.14 13.41
N SER A 10 7.44 1.26 13.28
CA SER A 10 6.08 1.46 13.78
C SER A 10 5.08 1.34 12.64
N VAL A 11 3.85 0.95 12.94
CA VAL A 11 2.75 1.00 11.96
C VAL A 11 2.53 2.41 11.39
N ASN A 12 2.90 3.45 12.14
CA ASN A 12 2.78 4.85 11.73
C ASN A 12 3.80 5.27 10.65
N ASP A 13 4.81 4.44 10.38
CA ASP A 13 5.80 4.69 9.33
C ASP A 13 5.28 4.34 7.93
N TYR A 14 4.11 3.71 7.85
CA TYR A 14 3.52 3.23 6.61
C TYR A 14 2.28 4.02 6.23
N SER A 15 2.18 4.41 4.96
CA SER A 15 1.15 5.33 4.45
C SER A 15 -0.19 4.69 4.19
N ALA A 16 -0.22 3.38 3.91
CA ALA A 16 -1.44 2.65 3.61
C ALA A 16 -1.30 1.16 3.91
N VAL A 17 -2.42 0.43 3.83
CA VAL A 17 -2.47 -1.01 4.00
C VAL A 17 -3.06 -1.69 2.75
N ILE A 18 -2.43 -2.78 2.32
CA ILE A 18 -2.91 -3.64 1.23
C ILE A 18 -3.56 -4.88 1.82
N ILE A 19 -4.77 -5.17 1.39
CA ILE A 19 -5.60 -6.28 1.87
C ILE A 19 -5.73 -7.31 0.75
N PRO A 20 -5.46 -8.60 1.01
CA PRO A 20 -5.69 -9.64 0.02
C PRO A 20 -7.19 -9.76 -0.29
N ILE A 21 -7.51 -10.23 -1.49
CA ILE A 21 -8.90 -10.49 -1.87
C ILE A 21 -9.45 -11.81 -1.32
N LYS A 22 -8.55 -12.69 -0.85
CA LYS A 22 -8.87 -13.98 -0.25
C LYS A 22 -7.88 -14.29 0.88
N TYR A 23 -8.34 -14.81 1.98
CA TYR A 23 -7.50 -15.37 3.05
C TYR A 23 -7.29 -16.86 2.85
N ASP A 24 -6.14 -17.40 3.29
CA ASP A 24 -5.75 -18.80 3.04
C ASP A 24 -6.72 -19.82 3.62
N PHE A 25 -7.37 -19.53 4.75
CA PHE A 25 -8.36 -20.40 5.36
C PHE A 25 -9.74 -20.36 4.67
N LEU A 26 -9.94 -19.51 3.68
CA LEU A 26 -11.19 -19.38 2.91
C LEU A 26 -11.05 -20.01 1.52
N ARG A 27 -12.18 -20.54 1.00
CA ARG A 27 -12.22 -21.19 -0.32
C ARG A 27 -12.38 -20.19 -1.47
N GLN A 28 -13.06 -19.09 -1.23
CA GLN A 28 -13.44 -18.10 -2.26
C GLN A 28 -12.98 -16.69 -1.87
N GLU A 29 -12.82 -15.84 -2.88
CA GLU A 29 -12.56 -14.41 -2.69
C GLU A 29 -13.72 -13.80 -1.89
N ASN A 30 -13.37 -12.95 -0.94
CA ASN A 30 -14.31 -12.23 -0.09
C ASN A 30 -15.42 -13.09 0.53
N GLN A 31 -15.13 -14.37 0.78
CA GLN A 31 -16.08 -15.30 1.40
C GLN A 31 -16.57 -14.73 2.74
N TYR A 32 -17.86 -14.84 2.99
CA TYR A 32 -18.54 -14.24 4.15
C TYR A 32 -18.38 -12.70 4.25
N ARG A 33 -17.95 -12.03 3.15
CA ARG A 33 -17.62 -10.60 3.10
C ARG A 33 -16.49 -10.20 4.07
N LEU A 34 -15.63 -11.14 4.41
CA LEU A 34 -14.60 -10.92 5.43
C LEU A 34 -13.55 -9.91 5.00
N ASN A 35 -13.12 -9.94 3.71
CA ASN A 35 -12.18 -8.95 3.18
C ASN A 35 -12.81 -7.55 3.11
N THR A 36 -14.10 -7.46 2.80
CA THR A 36 -14.85 -6.19 2.86
C THR A 36 -14.89 -5.63 4.29
N LEU A 37 -15.17 -6.48 5.27
CA LEU A 37 -15.18 -6.09 6.67
C LEU A 37 -13.78 -5.67 7.16
N THR A 38 -12.74 -6.36 6.70
CA THR A 38 -11.34 -5.99 7.00
C THR A 38 -11.03 -4.58 6.47
N LYS A 39 -11.36 -4.30 5.20
CA LYS A 39 -11.14 -2.96 4.61
C LYS A 39 -11.90 -1.88 5.38
N PHE A 40 -13.16 -2.14 5.69
CA PHE A 40 -13.98 -1.24 6.50
C PHE A 40 -13.33 -0.93 7.86
N ASN A 41 -12.87 -1.96 8.58
CA ASN A 41 -12.27 -1.80 9.89
C ASN A 41 -10.93 -1.05 9.84
N PHE A 42 -10.07 -1.29 8.83
CA PHE A 42 -8.86 -0.50 8.64
C PHE A 42 -9.16 0.97 8.33
N THR A 43 -10.13 1.22 7.46
CA THR A 43 -10.56 2.60 7.16
C THR A 43 -11.09 3.29 8.41
N LYS A 44 -11.89 2.60 9.22
CA LYS A 44 -12.38 3.11 10.51
C LYS A 44 -11.24 3.37 11.51
N ALA A 45 -10.17 2.59 11.46
CA ALA A 45 -8.96 2.80 12.28
C ALA A 45 -8.05 3.94 11.76
N GLY A 46 -8.42 4.59 10.64
CA GLY A 46 -7.69 5.72 10.07
C GLY A 46 -6.68 5.36 8.97
N PHE A 47 -6.58 4.10 8.57
CA PHE A 47 -5.72 3.69 7.47
C PHE A 47 -6.34 4.00 6.11
N VAL A 48 -5.51 4.40 5.15
CA VAL A 48 -5.85 4.27 3.74
C VAL A 48 -5.69 2.80 3.36
N ALA A 49 -6.73 2.19 2.77
CA ALA A 49 -6.77 0.75 2.55
C ALA A 49 -7.14 0.40 1.09
N PHE A 50 -6.33 -0.45 0.46
CA PHE A 50 -6.54 -0.94 -0.90
C PHE A 50 -6.64 -2.47 -0.91
N TYR A 51 -7.32 -3.03 -1.91
CA TYR A 51 -7.19 -4.46 -2.20
C TYR A 51 -6.02 -4.72 -3.14
N THR A 52 -5.46 -5.92 -3.11
CA THR A 52 -4.33 -6.33 -3.98
C THR A 52 -4.63 -6.21 -5.48
N LYS A 53 -5.90 -6.22 -5.89
CA LYS A 53 -6.34 -6.07 -7.30
C LYS A 53 -6.76 -4.63 -7.65
N GLU A 54 -6.75 -3.70 -6.70
CA GLU A 54 -7.08 -2.30 -6.99
C GLU A 54 -5.88 -1.58 -7.62
N THR A 55 -6.17 -0.62 -8.48
CA THR A 55 -5.16 0.32 -8.96
C THR A 55 -4.78 1.24 -7.80
N ILE A 56 -3.53 1.18 -7.39
CA ILE A 56 -3.00 2.01 -6.30
C ILE A 56 -2.58 3.36 -6.90
N PRO A 57 -3.04 4.50 -6.35
CA PRO A 57 -2.60 5.82 -6.78
C PRO A 57 -1.08 5.99 -6.69
N GLU A 58 -0.51 6.81 -7.57
CA GLU A 58 0.94 7.00 -7.69
C GLU A 58 1.60 7.45 -6.39
N GLU A 59 0.90 8.22 -5.58
CA GLU A 59 1.35 8.67 -4.26
C GLU A 59 1.64 7.52 -3.27
N TYR A 60 1.06 6.33 -3.50
CA TYR A 60 1.28 5.11 -2.72
C TYR A 60 2.15 4.08 -3.47
N ASN A 61 2.85 4.47 -4.53
CA ASN A 61 3.57 3.53 -5.40
C ASN A 61 4.81 2.91 -4.75
N ASN A 62 5.30 3.44 -3.64
CA ASN A 62 6.42 2.85 -2.90
C ASN A 62 5.92 1.69 -2.03
N ARG A 63 6.14 0.46 -2.51
CA ARG A 63 5.70 -0.77 -1.83
C ARG A 63 6.23 -0.92 -0.40
N CYS A 64 7.39 -0.37 -0.09
CA CYS A 64 7.96 -0.45 1.25
C CYS A 64 7.40 0.58 2.23
N ASN A 65 6.59 1.51 1.73
CA ASN A 65 5.78 2.42 2.55
C ASN A 65 4.37 1.88 2.79
N LEU A 66 4.08 0.65 2.37
CA LEU A 66 2.78 0.00 2.52
C LEU A 66 2.89 -1.22 3.43
N LEU A 67 1.92 -1.38 4.31
CA LEU A 67 1.73 -2.62 5.06
C LEU A 67 0.93 -3.60 4.23
N ARG A 68 1.23 -4.88 4.36
CA ARG A 68 0.38 -5.96 3.88
C ARG A 68 -0.39 -6.53 5.06
N ALA A 69 -1.70 -6.44 5.00
CA ALA A 69 -2.58 -7.03 5.99
C ALA A 69 -2.87 -8.48 5.64
N ASP A 70 -2.97 -9.29 6.65
CA ASP A 70 -3.51 -10.64 6.57
C ASP A 70 -4.41 -10.90 7.77
N VAL A 71 -5.35 -11.83 7.60
CA VAL A 71 -6.16 -12.36 8.69
C VAL A 71 -5.89 -13.86 8.74
N GLU A 72 -5.46 -14.31 9.88
CA GLU A 72 -5.15 -15.73 10.08
C GLU A 72 -6.14 -16.36 11.07
N LYS A 73 -6.39 -17.66 10.86
CA LYS A 73 -7.25 -18.46 11.71
C LYS A 73 -6.42 -19.34 12.60
N GLU A 74 -6.67 -19.24 13.91
CA GLU A 74 -6.09 -20.15 14.89
C GLU A 74 -7.01 -21.35 15.11
N ASN A 75 -6.44 -22.53 15.37
CA ASN A 75 -7.21 -23.72 15.69
C ASN A 75 -7.98 -23.54 17.01
N GLY A 76 -9.26 -23.91 16.99
CA GLY A 76 -10.13 -23.85 18.16
C GLY A 76 -11.20 -24.93 18.09
N PHE A 77 -11.47 -25.59 19.20
CA PHE A 77 -12.58 -26.54 19.31
C PHE A 77 -13.86 -25.72 19.61
N LEU A 78 -14.85 -25.81 18.74
CA LEU A 78 -16.14 -25.11 18.84
C LEU A 78 -16.06 -23.56 18.99
N VAL A 79 -14.92 -22.97 18.67
CA VAL A 79 -14.69 -21.53 18.75
C VAL A 79 -13.95 -21.08 17.49
N THR A 80 -14.50 -20.11 16.81
CA THR A 80 -13.78 -19.41 15.72
C THR A 80 -12.80 -18.43 16.35
N LYS A 81 -11.53 -18.49 15.92
CA LYS A 81 -10.46 -17.62 16.40
C LYS A 81 -9.76 -17.00 15.22
N LEU A 82 -9.70 -15.68 15.18
CA LEU A 82 -9.01 -14.91 14.16
C LEU A 82 -8.06 -13.89 14.78
N TYR A 83 -7.00 -13.56 14.07
CA TYR A 83 -6.14 -12.43 14.39
C TYR A 83 -5.66 -11.73 13.12
N VAL A 84 -5.32 -10.47 13.26
CA VAL A 84 -4.85 -9.60 12.18
C VAL A 84 -3.33 -9.49 12.26
N ILE A 85 -2.66 -9.61 11.13
CA ILE A 85 -1.22 -9.38 10.99
C ILE A 85 -0.98 -8.26 10.00
N LEU A 86 -0.01 -7.40 10.32
CA LEU A 86 0.53 -6.40 9.40
C LEU A 86 2.01 -6.71 9.17
N LYS A 87 2.38 -6.87 7.90
CA LYS A 87 3.75 -7.17 7.45
C LYS A 87 4.29 -6.04 6.57
N ASP A 88 5.58 -5.82 6.63
CA ASP A 88 6.27 -4.91 5.71
C ASP A 88 6.56 -5.54 4.34
N CYS A 89 7.29 -4.84 3.47
CA CYS A 89 7.66 -5.33 2.14
C CYS A 89 8.65 -6.51 2.17
N ASN A 90 9.27 -6.82 3.31
CA ASN A 90 10.20 -7.93 3.52
C ASN A 90 9.54 -9.10 4.29
N ASP A 91 8.22 -9.12 4.40
CA ASP A 91 7.45 -10.10 5.17
C ASP A 91 7.69 -10.09 6.69
N LYS A 92 8.37 -9.06 7.20
CA LYS A 92 8.56 -8.88 8.63
C LYS A 92 7.23 -8.45 9.27
N ILE A 93 6.84 -9.13 10.34
CA ILE A 93 5.66 -8.75 11.11
C ILE A 93 5.95 -7.45 11.87
N ILE A 94 5.20 -6.41 11.54
CA ILE A 94 5.23 -5.11 12.22
C ILE A 94 4.20 -5.07 13.35
N PHE A 95 3.07 -5.75 13.16
CA PHE A 95 2.01 -5.81 14.17
C PHE A 95 1.25 -7.13 14.08
N LYS A 96 0.85 -7.66 15.22
CA LYS A 96 -0.06 -8.78 15.38
C LYS A 96 -1.10 -8.44 16.44
N SER A 97 -2.38 -8.57 16.10
CA SER A 97 -3.48 -8.29 17.03
C SER A 97 -3.60 -9.36 18.11
N ALA A 98 -4.37 -9.07 19.16
CA ALA A 98 -4.94 -10.09 20.01
C ALA A 98 -5.86 -11.01 19.19
N VAL A 99 -6.10 -12.21 19.70
CA VAL A 99 -6.98 -13.19 19.08
C VAL A 99 -8.42 -12.86 19.41
N GLY A 100 -9.19 -12.50 18.40
CA GLY A 100 -10.64 -12.37 18.52
C GLY A 100 -11.33 -13.73 18.41
N LYS A 101 -12.41 -13.94 19.12
CA LYS A 101 -13.10 -15.23 19.31
C LYS A 101 -14.59 -15.08 19.08
N SER A 102 -15.20 -16.13 18.56
CA SER A 102 -16.66 -16.26 18.50
C SER A 102 -17.09 -17.70 18.74
N LYS A 103 -18.19 -17.87 19.43
CA LYS A 103 -18.85 -19.19 19.67
C LYS A 103 -20.09 -19.37 18.78
N GLU A 104 -20.35 -18.42 17.87
CA GLU A 104 -21.44 -18.52 16.93
C GLU A 104 -21.34 -19.76 16.05
N LYS A 105 -22.50 -20.36 15.73
CA LYS A 105 -22.57 -21.54 14.86
C LYS A 105 -22.66 -21.18 13.39
N ASP A 106 -23.23 -20.02 13.07
CA ASP A 106 -23.25 -19.48 11.72
C ASP A 106 -21.85 -18.95 11.37
N TYR A 107 -21.25 -19.50 10.33
CA TYR A 107 -19.89 -19.14 9.95
C TYR A 107 -19.73 -17.66 9.58
N LYS A 108 -20.72 -17.04 8.96
CA LYS A 108 -20.65 -15.62 8.60
C LYS A 108 -20.63 -14.75 9.86
N LEU A 109 -21.47 -15.06 10.82
CA LEU A 109 -21.50 -14.35 12.10
C LEU A 109 -20.23 -14.62 12.89
N ALA A 110 -19.83 -15.89 13.01
CA ALA A 110 -18.64 -16.31 13.76
C ALA A 110 -17.37 -15.60 13.28
N TYR A 111 -17.15 -15.56 11.96
CA TYR A 111 -16.00 -14.86 11.38
C TYR A 111 -16.08 -13.36 11.56
N SER A 112 -17.27 -12.76 11.41
CA SER A 112 -17.45 -11.32 11.58
C SER A 112 -17.20 -10.87 13.01
N GLU A 113 -17.72 -11.60 13.99
CA GLU A 113 -17.51 -11.31 15.43
C GLU A 113 -16.03 -11.48 15.82
N ALA A 114 -15.42 -12.62 15.48
CA ALA A 114 -14.01 -12.87 15.80
C ALA A 114 -13.09 -11.81 15.14
N LEU A 115 -13.37 -11.41 13.90
CA LEU A 115 -12.61 -10.36 13.24
C LEU A 115 -12.78 -9.01 13.93
N ASN A 116 -14.01 -8.61 14.25
CA ASN A 116 -14.28 -7.34 14.93
C ASN A 116 -13.60 -7.28 16.32
N GLU A 117 -13.60 -8.39 17.05
CA GLU A 117 -12.89 -8.46 18.34
C GLU A 117 -11.36 -8.30 18.13
N ALA A 118 -10.77 -8.99 17.15
CA ALA A 118 -9.34 -8.83 16.83
C ALA A 118 -8.99 -7.39 16.45
N PHE A 119 -9.88 -6.68 15.76
CA PHE A 119 -9.69 -5.30 15.36
C PHE A 119 -9.66 -4.30 16.52
N GLN A 120 -10.12 -4.65 17.72
CA GLN A 120 -9.96 -3.78 18.88
C GLN A 120 -8.48 -3.42 19.10
N SER A 121 -7.57 -4.40 18.96
CA SER A 121 -6.13 -4.16 19.04
C SER A 121 -5.62 -3.21 17.95
N VAL A 122 -6.23 -3.20 16.76
CA VAL A 122 -5.87 -2.27 15.68
C VAL A 122 -6.36 -0.87 15.99
N TYR A 123 -7.54 -0.71 16.57
CA TYR A 123 -8.06 0.59 17.02
C TYR A 123 -7.22 1.21 18.14
N ASP A 124 -6.70 0.36 19.04
CA ASP A 124 -5.85 0.78 20.17
C ASP A 124 -4.49 1.33 19.71
N LEU A 125 -4.05 1.00 18.47
CA LEU A 125 -2.85 1.58 17.87
C LEU A 125 -2.98 3.10 17.65
N LYS A 126 -4.22 3.65 17.56
CA LYS A 126 -4.48 5.05 17.26
C LYS A 126 -3.66 5.53 16.06
N TYR A 127 -3.67 4.72 15.01
CA TYR A 127 -2.84 4.92 13.82
C TYR A 127 -2.91 6.35 13.32
N LYS A 128 -1.73 6.90 13.06
CA LYS A 128 -1.56 8.21 12.43
C LYS A 128 -0.29 8.17 11.59
N TYR A 129 -0.43 8.26 10.28
CA TYR A 129 0.72 8.27 9.38
C TYR A 129 1.70 9.40 9.74
N SER A 130 2.98 9.07 9.89
CA SER A 130 4.05 10.03 10.08
C SER A 130 5.04 9.92 8.92
N SER A 131 5.09 10.92 8.04
CA SER A 131 5.96 10.94 6.87
C SER A 131 7.46 11.06 7.20
N VAL A 132 7.85 10.96 8.45
CA VAL A 132 9.25 11.20 8.89
C VAL A 132 10.19 10.09 8.44
N ALA A 133 9.70 8.84 8.34
CA ALA A 133 10.53 7.70 7.92
C ALA A 133 10.80 7.66 6.41
N ALA A 134 9.98 8.30 5.59
CA ALA A 134 10.15 8.33 4.13
C ALA A 134 11.33 9.20 3.66
N LYS A 135 11.95 9.97 4.54
CA LYS A 135 13.03 10.93 4.18
C LYS A 135 14.45 10.40 4.38
N THR A 136 14.65 9.15 4.78
CA THR A 136 15.99 8.61 5.06
C THR A 136 16.49 7.62 4.00
N GLN A 137 16.06 7.73 2.74
CA GLN A 137 16.82 7.18 1.63
C GLN A 137 17.80 8.26 1.16
N PRO A 138 19.13 8.02 1.21
CA PRO A 138 20.08 8.94 0.61
C PRO A 138 19.84 8.92 -0.91
N SER A 139 19.23 9.99 -1.42
CA SER A 139 19.25 10.29 -2.85
C SER A 139 20.72 10.38 -3.26
N LEU A 140 21.19 9.43 -4.05
CA LEU A 140 22.43 9.60 -4.79
C LEU A 140 22.21 10.74 -5.78
N SER A 141 22.54 11.95 -5.36
CA SER A 141 22.66 13.11 -6.23
C SER A 141 23.71 12.79 -7.28
N GLN A 142 23.29 12.53 -8.51
CA GLN A 142 24.15 12.57 -9.66
C GLN A 142 24.70 14.00 -9.76
N GLN A 143 25.95 14.15 -9.39
CA GLN A 143 26.71 15.35 -9.73
C GLN A 143 26.84 15.41 -11.25
N THR A 144 26.05 16.25 -11.87
CA THR A 144 26.27 16.71 -13.24
C THR A 144 27.56 17.53 -13.24
N VAL A 145 28.61 16.95 -13.78
CA VAL A 145 29.86 17.65 -14.12
C VAL A 145 29.53 18.62 -15.25
N ILE A 146 29.53 19.90 -14.95
CA ILE A 146 29.40 20.95 -15.96
C ILE A 146 30.80 21.16 -16.56
N THR A 147 31.02 20.66 -17.77
CA THR A 147 32.18 21.02 -18.59
C THR A 147 31.84 22.32 -19.35
N PRO A 148 32.63 23.39 -19.26
CA PRO A 148 32.36 24.59 -20.01
C PRO A 148 32.77 24.39 -21.47
N ALA A 149 31.78 24.42 -22.39
CA ALA A 149 32.04 24.42 -23.82
C ALA A 149 32.24 25.86 -24.32
N ILE A 150 33.34 26.00 -25.04
CA ILE A 150 33.89 27.20 -25.65
C ILE A 150 32.92 27.75 -26.72
N VAL A 151 32.67 29.07 -26.61
CA VAL A 151 32.00 29.87 -27.62
C VAL A 151 32.82 29.90 -28.91
N ARG A 152 32.22 29.55 -30.03
CA ARG A 152 32.63 29.97 -31.36
C ARG A 152 31.41 30.50 -32.13
N THR A 153 31.35 31.81 -32.28
CA THR A 153 30.55 32.56 -33.22
C THR A 153 31.03 32.30 -34.64
N ILE A 154 30.12 31.99 -35.56
CA ILE A 154 30.22 32.32 -36.99
C ILE A 154 28.80 32.57 -37.49
N SER A 155 28.67 33.76 -38.10
CA SER A 155 27.48 34.32 -38.72
C SER A 155 27.26 33.83 -40.16
N THR A 156 26.09 34.23 -40.69
CA THR A 156 25.65 34.29 -42.10
C THR A 156 25.08 32.98 -42.68
N ASP A 157 24.05 32.96 -43.47
CA ASP A 157 23.11 33.92 -44.07
C ASP A 157 21.96 33.14 -44.76
N ILE A 158 20.77 33.72 -44.74
CA ILE A 158 19.69 33.72 -45.75
C ILE A 158 19.43 32.47 -46.62
N THR A 159 18.23 31.94 -46.65
CA THR A 159 17.26 32.10 -47.74
C THR A 159 15.92 31.40 -47.43
N GLN A 160 14.86 32.18 -47.59
CA GLN A 160 13.46 31.74 -47.63
C GLN A 160 13.17 30.87 -48.85
N THR A 161 12.26 29.96 -48.74
CA THR A 161 11.22 29.77 -49.75
C THR A 161 9.98 29.13 -49.18
N ASN A 162 8.88 29.82 -49.37
CA ASN A 162 7.49 29.40 -49.25
C ASN A 162 7.14 28.29 -50.22
N VAL A 163 6.04 27.62 -49.95
CA VAL A 163 4.89 27.32 -50.82
C VAL A 163 4.20 26.07 -50.32
N VAL A 164 3.05 26.19 -49.63
CA VAL A 164 1.66 26.21 -50.07
C VAL A 164 1.04 24.81 -50.35
N ASN A 165 -0.03 24.54 -49.59
CA ASN A 165 -1.30 23.85 -49.93
C ASN A 165 -1.22 22.42 -50.52
N ASP A 166 -2.11 21.54 -50.21
CA ASP A 166 -3.57 21.58 -50.33
C ASP A 166 -4.21 20.32 -49.65
N SER A 167 -5.20 20.55 -48.93
CA SER A 167 -6.59 20.09 -49.03
C SER A 167 -6.92 18.63 -49.41
N ASN A 168 -7.85 18.16 -48.63
CA ASN A 168 -9.06 17.38 -49.01
C ASN A 168 -8.93 15.86 -49.07
N LEU A 169 -9.79 15.28 -48.46
CA LEU A 169 -11.21 14.97 -48.46
C LEU A 169 -11.43 13.45 -48.41
N LEU A 170 -12.29 13.08 -47.50
CA LEU A 170 -13.58 12.37 -47.63
C LEU A 170 -13.63 10.84 -47.58
N TYR A 171 -14.52 10.49 -46.64
CA TYR A 171 -15.59 9.44 -46.65
C TYR A 171 -15.21 7.96 -46.66
N ALA A 172 -15.67 7.33 -45.64
CA ALA A 172 -16.89 6.49 -45.47
C ALA A 172 -16.72 5.02 -45.85
N GLN A 173 -16.87 4.19 -45.00
CA GLN A 173 -17.95 3.26 -44.68
C GLN A 173 -17.64 2.45 -43.46
#